data_4fbff4af39833842e144ecc4e49eee5a
#
_entry.id   4fbff4af39833842e144ecc4e49eee5a
#
_cell.length_a   1.000
_cell.length_b   1.000
_cell.length_c   1.000
_cell.angle_alpha   90.00
_cell.angle_beta   90.00
_cell.angle_gamma   90.00
#
_symmetry.space_group_name_H-M   'P 1'
#
loop_
_entity.id
_entity.type
_entity.pdbx_description
1 polymer ?
#
loop_
_entity_poly.entity_id
_entity_poly.type
_entity_poly.pdbx_seq_one_letter_code
_entity_poly.pdbx_strand_id
1 'polypeptide(L)'
;MRKGSVKRGTKETDVEVAVDLDGTGAASISTGIGFLDHMLDLLARHSRIDLMVKAKGDLHIDHHHTTEDVGIALGQAVKQALGDMKGITRYADVHVPMDEALTRVALDISGRPFLVFKAEFVRDKVGSLDRKSVV
;
A
#
# COMPACT_ATOMS: atom_id res chain seq x y z
N MET A 1 -11.87 3.75 17.39
CA MET A 1 -11.07 4.43 16.33
C MET A 1 -9.87 3.55 15.98
N ARG A 2 -9.83 3.02 14.76
CA ARG A 2 -8.82 2.05 14.31
C ARG A 2 -7.68 2.78 13.60
N LYS A 3 -6.68 3.20 14.39
CA LYS A 3 -5.52 3.94 13.91
C LYS A 3 -4.23 3.18 14.11
N GLY A 4 -3.31 3.30 13.18
CA GLY A 4 -1.97 2.75 13.26
C GLY A 4 -0.93 3.73 12.69
N SER A 5 0.27 3.70 13.23
CA SER A 5 1.38 4.54 12.78
C SER A 5 2.70 3.81 12.93
N VAL A 6 3.52 3.85 11.89
CA VAL A 6 4.81 3.18 11.82
C VAL A 6 5.86 4.15 11.30
N LYS A 7 7.01 4.17 11.96
CA LYS A 7 8.25 4.74 11.43
C LYS A 7 9.25 3.62 11.20
N ARG A 8 9.82 3.55 10.00
CA ARG A 8 10.78 2.55 9.59
C ARG A 8 11.97 3.22 8.93
N GLY A 9 13.15 3.05 9.51
CA GLY A 9 14.41 3.50 8.94
C GLY A 9 15.31 2.32 8.61
N THR A 10 15.93 2.36 7.44
CA THR A 10 16.99 1.45 7.00
C THR A 10 18.22 2.29 6.60
N LYS A 11 19.21 1.67 5.98
CA LYS A 11 20.34 2.42 5.39
C LYS A 11 19.93 3.11 4.07
N GLU A 12 18.91 2.58 3.40
CA GLU A 12 18.45 3.02 2.09
C GLU A 12 17.23 3.94 2.17
N THR A 13 16.39 3.82 3.22
CA THR A 13 15.10 4.51 3.30
C THR A 13 14.78 5.01 4.69
N ASP A 14 13.97 6.08 4.74
CA ASP A 14 13.29 6.56 5.95
C ASP A 14 11.81 6.75 5.61
N VAL A 15 10.94 5.97 6.25
CA VAL A 15 9.52 5.87 5.92
C VAL A 15 8.65 6.10 7.16
N GLU A 16 7.66 6.96 7.03
CA GLU A 16 6.62 7.19 8.03
C GLU A 16 5.25 6.96 7.39
N VAL A 17 4.45 6.10 8.00
CA VAL A 17 3.08 5.80 7.57
C VAL A 17 2.12 5.93 8.75
N ALA A 18 0.99 6.58 8.53
CA ALA A 18 -0.14 6.56 9.47
C ALA A 18 -1.44 6.27 8.72
N VAL A 19 -2.30 5.46 9.34
CA VAL A 19 -3.61 5.10 8.81
C VAL A 19 -4.71 5.33 9.84
N ASP A 20 -5.89 5.74 9.36
CA ASP A 20 -7.14 5.67 10.11
C ASP A 20 -8.15 4.88 9.27
N LEU A 21 -8.48 3.65 9.71
CA LEU A 21 -9.41 2.78 8.98
C LEU A 21 -10.86 3.26 9.08
N ASP A 22 -11.17 4.17 10.00
CA ASP A 22 -12.48 4.80 10.17
C ASP A 22 -12.51 6.23 9.59
N GLY A 23 -11.61 6.51 8.63
CA GLY A 23 -11.40 7.81 8.02
C GLY A 23 -12.45 8.23 6.99
N THR A 24 -12.11 9.25 6.22
CA THR A 24 -12.96 9.84 5.17
C THR A 24 -12.36 9.72 3.77
N GLY A 25 -11.14 9.18 3.65
CA GLY A 25 -10.37 9.09 2.43
C GLY A 25 -9.40 10.26 2.24
N ALA A 26 -9.02 10.93 3.33
CA ALA A 26 -8.01 11.99 3.29
C ALA A 26 -6.62 11.39 3.03
N ALA A 27 -5.86 11.98 2.11
CA ALA A 27 -4.53 11.54 1.76
C ALA A 27 -3.48 12.65 1.92
N SER A 28 -2.31 12.27 2.43
CA SER A 28 -1.10 13.11 2.47
C SER A 28 0.10 12.25 2.10
N ILE A 29 0.43 12.18 0.81
CA ILE A 29 1.38 11.23 0.25
C ILE A 29 2.59 11.96 -0.32
N SER A 30 3.79 11.48 0.01
CA SER A 30 5.06 11.99 -0.52
C SER A 30 6.12 10.91 -0.43
N THR A 31 6.30 10.13 -1.51
CA THR A 31 7.33 9.09 -1.61
C THR A 31 8.49 9.47 -2.52
N GLY A 32 8.33 10.50 -3.33
CA GLY A 32 9.24 10.86 -4.40
C GLY A 32 9.05 10.05 -5.69
N ILE A 33 8.09 9.09 -5.70
CA ILE A 33 7.76 8.25 -6.85
C ILE A 33 6.33 8.60 -7.28
N GLY A 34 6.20 9.42 -8.32
CA GLY A 34 4.91 10.03 -8.70
C GLY A 34 3.80 9.01 -8.98
N PHE A 35 4.11 7.87 -9.61
CA PHE A 35 3.11 6.84 -9.86
C PHE A 35 2.67 6.14 -8.57
N LEU A 36 3.60 5.87 -7.64
CA LEU A 36 3.27 5.29 -6.33
C LEU A 36 2.41 6.26 -5.51
N ASP A 37 2.76 7.55 -5.50
CA ASP A 37 1.98 8.59 -4.83
C ASP A 37 0.53 8.61 -5.35
N HIS A 38 0.36 8.55 -6.67
CA HIS A 38 -0.96 8.49 -7.30
C HIS A 38 -1.76 7.24 -6.89
N MET A 39 -1.12 6.07 -6.88
CA MET A 39 -1.79 4.82 -6.48
C MET A 39 -2.21 4.82 -5.01
N LEU A 40 -1.38 5.36 -4.12
CA LEU A 40 -1.69 5.48 -2.70
C LEU A 40 -2.82 6.50 -2.44
N ASP A 41 -2.85 7.60 -3.19
CA ASP A 41 -3.95 8.58 -3.14
C ASP A 41 -5.29 7.94 -3.56
N LEU A 42 -5.27 7.18 -4.67
CA LEU A 42 -6.45 6.42 -5.10
C LEU A 42 -6.88 5.37 -4.06
N LEU A 43 -5.91 4.67 -3.45
CA LEU A 43 -6.20 3.72 -2.37
C LEU A 43 -6.93 4.42 -1.22
N ALA A 44 -6.41 5.52 -0.72
CA ALA A 44 -7.03 6.30 0.36
C ALA A 44 -8.46 6.74 -0.02
N ARG A 45 -8.60 7.35 -1.19
CA ARG A 45 -9.87 7.90 -1.68
C ARG A 45 -10.97 6.83 -1.83
N HIS A 46 -10.65 5.71 -2.47
CA HIS A 46 -11.64 4.68 -2.79
C HIS A 46 -11.95 3.76 -1.60
N SER A 47 -10.97 3.49 -0.73
CA SER A 47 -11.20 2.71 0.50
C SER A 47 -11.79 3.54 1.63
N ARG A 48 -11.77 4.89 1.52
CA ARG A 48 -12.14 5.85 2.56
C ARG A 48 -11.27 5.79 3.82
N ILE A 49 -10.11 5.18 3.73
CA ILE A 49 -9.09 5.19 4.78
C ILE A 49 -8.35 6.52 4.72
N ASP A 50 -8.15 7.19 5.86
CA ASP A 50 -7.21 8.30 5.87
C ASP A 50 -5.79 7.75 5.88
N LEU A 51 -4.94 8.25 5.00
CA LEU A 51 -3.61 7.74 4.76
C LEU A 51 -2.57 8.86 4.70
N MET A 52 -1.57 8.78 5.57
CA MET A 52 -0.37 9.61 5.49
C MET A 52 0.83 8.71 5.18
N VAL A 53 1.58 9.03 4.13
CA VAL A 53 2.83 8.37 3.76
C VAL A 53 3.89 9.42 3.46
N LYS A 54 4.99 9.36 4.18
CA LYS A 54 6.21 10.12 3.88
C LYS A 54 7.35 9.15 3.74
N ALA A 55 8.05 9.19 2.62
CA ALA A 55 9.22 8.36 2.40
C ALA A 55 10.34 9.18 1.76
N LYS A 56 11.56 8.91 2.22
CA LYS A 56 12.79 9.38 1.61
C LYS A 56 13.67 8.17 1.41
N GLY A 57 13.98 7.86 0.17
CA GLY A 57 14.80 6.69 -0.17
C GLY A 57 15.89 7.02 -1.18
N ASP A 58 16.66 6.02 -1.52
CA ASP A 58 17.78 6.04 -2.45
C ASP A 58 17.33 5.98 -3.93
N LEU A 59 16.40 6.86 -4.31
CA LEU A 59 15.79 6.91 -5.65
C LEU A 59 16.80 7.06 -6.80
N HIS A 60 18.03 7.47 -6.50
CA HIS A 60 19.12 7.53 -7.47
C HIS A 60 19.64 6.13 -7.86
N ILE A 61 19.35 5.11 -7.06
CA ILE A 61 19.63 3.70 -7.38
C ILE A 61 18.47 3.16 -8.22
N ASP A 62 17.30 3.04 -7.62
CA ASP A 62 16.02 2.71 -8.27
C ASP A 62 14.85 2.99 -7.31
N HIS A 63 13.64 2.57 -7.68
CA HIS A 63 12.44 2.76 -6.86
C HIS A 63 12.12 1.56 -5.96
N HIS A 64 12.89 0.47 -6.03
CA HIS A 64 12.56 -0.80 -5.37
C HIS A 64 12.53 -0.66 -3.86
N HIS A 65 13.62 -0.24 -3.24
CA HIS A 65 13.73 -0.15 -1.78
C HIS A 65 12.65 0.76 -1.18
N THR A 66 12.40 1.92 -1.79
CA THR A 66 11.37 2.84 -1.31
C THR A 66 9.97 2.23 -1.41
N THR A 67 9.64 1.59 -2.52
CA THR A 67 8.32 0.96 -2.73
C THR A 67 8.10 -0.20 -1.75
N GLU A 68 9.11 -1.07 -1.59
CA GLU A 68 9.06 -2.19 -0.67
C GLU A 68 8.87 -1.72 0.78
N ASP A 69 9.68 -0.77 1.25
CA ASP A 69 9.63 -0.28 2.63
C ASP A 69 8.34 0.48 2.93
N VAL A 70 7.78 1.21 1.96
CA VAL A 70 6.44 1.81 2.07
C VAL A 70 5.38 0.73 2.21
N GLY A 71 5.43 -0.33 1.39
CA GLY A 71 4.50 -1.46 1.47
C GLY A 71 4.56 -2.17 2.83
N ILE A 72 5.77 -2.45 3.33
CA ILE A 72 5.98 -3.06 4.66
C ILE A 72 5.42 -2.17 5.77
N ALA A 73 5.76 -0.87 5.76
CA ALA A 73 5.30 0.07 6.79
C ALA A 73 3.77 0.24 6.76
N LEU A 74 3.17 0.30 5.57
CA LEU A 74 1.72 0.36 5.40
C LEU A 74 1.03 -0.88 5.96
N GLY A 75 1.52 -2.07 5.62
CA GLY A 75 0.99 -3.33 6.16
C GLY A 75 1.06 -3.40 7.69
N GLN A 76 2.18 -2.93 8.27
CA GLN A 76 2.36 -2.86 9.72
C GLN A 76 1.39 -1.85 10.38
N ALA A 77 1.20 -0.67 9.77
CA ALA A 77 0.27 0.33 10.26
C ALA A 77 -1.19 -0.16 10.23
N VAL A 78 -1.59 -0.84 9.14
CA VAL A 78 -2.90 -1.49 9.04
C VAL A 78 -3.07 -2.56 10.11
N LYS A 79 -2.06 -3.40 10.32
CA LYS A 79 -2.09 -4.42 11.39
C LYS A 79 -2.25 -3.80 12.78
N GLN A 80 -1.56 -2.70 13.08
CA GLN A 80 -1.76 -1.97 14.34
C GLN A 80 -3.18 -1.43 14.47
N ALA A 81 -3.71 -0.84 13.40
CA ALA A 81 -5.06 -0.29 13.38
C ALA A 81 -6.15 -1.36 13.58
N LEU A 82 -5.93 -2.58 13.08
CA LEU A 82 -6.84 -3.72 13.26
C LEU A 82 -6.85 -4.27 14.69
N GLY A 83 -5.80 -4.06 15.47
CA GLY A 83 -5.70 -4.50 16.86
C GLY A 83 -5.87 -6.01 17.00
N ASP A 84 -6.81 -6.42 17.84
CA ASP A 84 -7.13 -7.86 18.11
C ASP A 84 -8.03 -8.50 17.04
N MET A 85 -8.34 -7.77 15.96
CA MET A 85 -9.16 -8.21 14.82
C MET A 85 -10.58 -8.65 15.18
N LYS A 86 -11.09 -8.29 16.39
CA LYS A 86 -12.46 -8.61 16.77
C LYS A 86 -13.47 -7.71 16.08
N GLY A 87 -14.57 -8.29 15.63
CA GLY A 87 -15.69 -7.56 15.03
C GLY A 87 -15.41 -7.00 13.62
N ILE A 88 -14.32 -7.41 12.97
CA ILE A 88 -14.04 -7.02 11.58
C ILE A 88 -14.78 -7.91 10.58
N THR A 89 -15.03 -7.40 9.39
CA THR A 89 -15.39 -8.22 8.22
C THR A 89 -14.12 -8.88 7.69
N ARG A 90 -13.93 -10.16 8.03
CA ARG A 90 -12.68 -10.88 7.78
C ARG A 90 -12.39 -11.12 6.30
N TYR A 91 -13.43 -11.37 5.50
CA TYR A 91 -13.32 -11.74 4.10
C TYR A 91 -13.88 -10.68 3.19
N ALA A 92 -13.21 -10.43 2.09
CA ALA A 92 -13.70 -9.59 1.01
C ALA A 92 -13.21 -10.10 -0.35
N ASP A 93 -14.02 -9.91 -1.37
CA ASP A 93 -13.69 -10.20 -2.76
C ASP A 93 -14.24 -9.06 -3.63
N VAL A 94 -13.41 -8.54 -4.54
CA VAL A 94 -13.80 -7.44 -5.40
C VAL A 94 -13.18 -7.57 -6.78
N HIS A 95 -13.93 -7.18 -7.80
CA HIS A 95 -13.47 -7.01 -9.17
C HIS A 95 -13.50 -5.52 -9.51
N VAL A 96 -12.38 -4.99 -10.00
CA VAL A 96 -12.28 -3.59 -10.42
C VAL A 96 -11.93 -3.55 -11.90
N PRO A 97 -12.84 -3.14 -12.77
CA PRO A 97 -12.58 -2.95 -14.19
C PRO A 97 -12.01 -1.55 -14.45
N MET A 98 -11.14 -1.45 -15.44
CA MET A 98 -10.71 -0.20 -16.05
C MET A 98 -10.36 -0.47 -17.51
N ASP A 99 -11.18 0.04 -18.42
CA ASP A 99 -11.13 -0.26 -19.87
C ASP A 99 -11.08 -1.78 -20.12
N GLU A 100 -10.04 -2.28 -20.76
CA GLU A 100 -9.82 -3.71 -21.00
C GLU A 100 -9.23 -4.47 -19.81
N ALA A 101 -8.75 -3.77 -18.79
CA ALA A 101 -8.16 -4.40 -17.62
C ALA A 101 -9.21 -4.79 -16.58
N LEU A 102 -9.04 -5.97 -15.99
CA LEU A 102 -9.85 -6.44 -14.88
C LEU A 102 -8.94 -6.95 -13.76
N THR A 103 -9.02 -6.32 -12.60
CA THR A 103 -8.30 -6.78 -11.40
C THR A 103 -9.28 -7.45 -10.44
N ARG A 104 -8.93 -8.64 -9.96
CA ARG A 104 -9.63 -9.32 -8.86
C ARG A 104 -8.74 -9.37 -7.64
N VAL A 105 -9.29 -9.00 -6.50
CA VAL A 105 -8.63 -9.13 -5.20
C VAL A 105 -9.54 -9.88 -4.25
N ALA A 106 -9.01 -10.92 -3.59
CA ALA A 106 -9.69 -11.62 -2.51
C ALA A 106 -8.80 -11.54 -1.25
N LEU A 107 -9.39 -11.12 -0.14
CA LEU A 107 -8.70 -10.93 1.13
C LEU A 107 -9.26 -11.85 2.21
N ASP A 108 -8.36 -12.41 3.02
CA ASP A 108 -8.65 -13.06 4.30
C ASP A 108 -7.75 -12.44 5.38
N ILE A 109 -8.31 -11.66 6.28
CA ILE A 109 -7.58 -11.06 7.40
C ILE A 109 -7.47 -12.10 8.52
N SER A 110 -6.67 -13.15 8.29
CA SER A 110 -6.49 -14.29 9.20
C SER A 110 -5.41 -14.07 10.25
N GLY A 111 -4.62 -13.00 10.15
CA GLY A 111 -3.43 -12.78 10.98
C GLY A 111 -2.20 -13.61 10.55
N ARG A 112 -2.30 -14.43 9.52
CA ARG A 112 -1.19 -15.19 8.91
C ARG A 112 -0.84 -14.62 7.54
N PRO A 113 0.43 -14.25 7.29
CA PRO A 113 0.82 -13.74 5.98
C PRO A 113 0.77 -14.84 4.93
N PHE A 114 0.09 -14.57 3.82
CA PHE A 114 0.06 -15.42 2.63
C PHE A 114 -0.30 -14.57 1.42
N LEU A 115 0.47 -14.70 0.33
CA LEU A 115 0.23 -14.00 -0.92
C LEU A 115 0.09 -14.99 -2.07
N VAL A 116 -1.00 -14.87 -2.83
CA VAL A 116 -1.12 -15.43 -4.17
C VAL A 116 -1.14 -14.27 -5.15
N PHE A 117 -0.13 -14.17 -5.98
CA PHE A 117 -0.02 -13.16 -7.00
C PHE A 117 -0.03 -13.82 -8.38
N LYS A 118 -1.06 -13.51 -9.18
CA LYS A 118 -1.23 -14.02 -10.54
C LYS A 118 -1.52 -12.83 -11.45
N ALA A 119 -0.47 -12.26 -12.01
CA ALA A 119 -0.59 -11.19 -12.98
C ALA A 119 0.49 -11.34 -14.04
N GLU A 120 0.10 -11.14 -15.30
CA GLU A 120 1.02 -11.06 -16.43
C GLU A 120 1.08 -9.60 -16.87
N PHE A 121 2.26 -9.01 -16.80
CA PHE A 121 2.46 -7.64 -17.24
C PHE A 121 3.06 -7.63 -18.63
N VAL A 122 2.41 -6.95 -19.56
CA VAL A 122 2.87 -6.77 -20.94
C VAL A 122 4.08 -5.84 -21.00
N ARG A 123 4.27 -5.00 -19.98
CA ARG A 123 5.36 -4.03 -19.90
C ARG A 123 6.12 -4.21 -18.58
N ASP A 124 7.43 -4.00 -18.64
CA ASP A 124 8.30 -4.10 -17.45
C ASP A 124 8.21 -2.87 -16.54
N LYS A 125 7.78 -1.74 -17.06
CA LYS A 125 7.71 -0.46 -16.32
C LYS A 125 6.46 0.34 -16.67
N VAL A 126 5.96 1.09 -15.66
CA VAL A 126 4.99 2.16 -15.83
C VAL A 126 5.67 3.46 -15.40
N GLY A 127 5.97 4.33 -16.37
CA GLY A 127 6.87 5.46 -16.12
C GLY A 127 8.24 4.97 -15.68
N SER A 128 8.70 5.42 -14.53
CA SER A 128 9.96 5.00 -13.90
C SER A 128 9.79 3.84 -12.89
N LEU A 129 8.55 3.44 -12.56
CA LEU A 129 8.29 2.35 -11.62
C LEU A 129 8.40 0.99 -12.32
N ASP A 130 9.31 0.15 -11.83
CA ASP A 130 9.53 -1.20 -12.33
C ASP A 130 8.52 -2.18 -11.70
N ARG A 131 8.04 -3.16 -12.49
CA ARG A 131 7.14 -4.22 -12.00
C ARG A 131 7.70 -5.02 -10.84
N LYS A 132 9.02 -5.14 -10.73
CA LYS A 132 9.69 -5.83 -9.61
C LYS A 132 9.36 -5.20 -8.26
N SER A 133 9.01 -3.93 -8.24
CA SER A 133 8.64 -3.22 -7.03
C SER A 133 7.19 -3.45 -6.60
N VAL A 134 6.42 -4.25 -7.34
CA VAL A 134 4.98 -4.47 -7.12
C VAL A 134 4.68 -5.90 -6.65
N VAL A 135 5.70 -6.77 -6.58
CA VAL A 135 5.56 -8.20 -6.24
C VAL A 135 6.16 -8.49 -4.87
#